data_737ac426729048cdb5cba92ed96b1818
#
_entry.id   737ac426729048cdb5cba92ed96b1818
#
_cell.length_a   1.000
_cell.length_b   1.000
_cell.length_c   1.000
_cell.angle_alpha   90.00
_cell.angle_beta   90.00
_cell.angle_gamma   90.00
#
_symmetry.space_group_name_H-M   'P 1'
#
loop_
_entity.id
_entity.type
_entity.pdbx_description
1 polymer ?
#
loop_
_entity_poly.entity_id
_entity_poly.type
_entity_poly.pdbx_seq_one_letter_code
_entity_poly.pdbx_strand_id
1 'polypeptide(L)'
;MSAIKIKNLMKSYGSFLALKGINLEIEEGEIFALLGPNGAGKTTLIRILAEGLKFDGGEIEVFGKKLSKKTARLIGYVPQESISYDLLTVEENLAFYADLYDAPKERIKQLIERFDLPAKKKAKELSGGFKRRLNLAISLLYEPKILILDEPSTGLDVPSRRQLWELIKGFKAEGKTILLATHYMEEAEALADRIAIMNEGRVVAVGTADELKALIGEESVIQVEGILKGVEGIREAFPRLIEKSGTLRIHVRNSKEALPKIVELLISAGSEVKAIKVEEPTLEDVFLKLTGRALDEV
;
A
#
# COMPACT_ATOMS: atom_id res chain seq x y z
N MET A 1 11.64 12.45 -10.88
CA MET A 1 11.03 13.78 -10.60
C MET A 1 9.87 13.60 -9.64
N SER A 2 9.61 14.60 -8.78
CA SER A 2 8.51 14.52 -7.83
C SER A 2 7.14 14.71 -8.53
N ALA A 3 6.25 13.73 -8.41
CA ALA A 3 4.87 13.84 -8.89
C ALA A 3 3.99 14.64 -7.92
N ILE A 4 4.18 14.43 -6.60
CA ILE A 4 3.50 15.18 -5.54
C ILE A 4 4.53 15.58 -4.50
N LYS A 5 4.55 16.86 -4.12
CA LYS A 5 5.36 17.38 -3.02
C LYS A 5 4.49 18.15 -2.05
N ILE A 6 4.55 17.79 -0.78
CA ILE A 6 3.77 18.36 0.31
C ILE A 6 4.72 18.87 1.38
N LYS A 7 4.55 20.13 1.78
CA LYS A 7 5.36 20.78 2.79
C LYS A 7 4.49 21.35 3.89
N ASN A 8 4.73 20.92 5.11
CA ASN A 8 4.10 21.40 6.34
C ASN A 8 2.58 21.55 6.24
N LEU A 9 1.90 20.55 5.63
CA LEU A 9 0.46 20.60 5.39
C LEU A 9 -0.32 20.47 6.69
N MET A 10 -1.22 21.43 6.94
CA MET A 10 -2.05 21.48 8.14
C MET A 10 -3.53 21.54 7.77
N LYS A 11 -4.35 20.79 8.52
CA LYS A 11 -5.82 20.80 8.36
C LYS A 11 -6.51 20.60 9.70
N SER A 12 -7.46 21.50 10.01
CA SER A 12 -8.31 21.42 11.20
C SER A 12 -9.79 21.29 10.83
N TYR A 13 -10.54 20.65 11.68
CA TYR A 13 -12.00 20.64 11.70
C TYR A 13 -12.47 21.15 13.07
N GLY A 14 -12.81 22.44 13.14
CA GLY A 14 -13.03 23.11 14.41
C GLY A 14 -11.78 23.07 15.28
N SER A 15 -11.87 22.52 16.49
CA SER A 15 -10.72 22.35 17.40
C SER A 15 -9.88 21.10 17.11
N PHE A 16 -10.35 20.19 16.26
CA PHE A 16 -9.64 18.94 15.95
C PHE A 16 -8.64 19.15 14.81
N LEU A 17 -7.34 18.97 15.09
CA LEU A 17 -6.26 19.07 14.13
C LEU A 17 -6.05 17.72 13.45
N ALA A 18 -6.60 17.57 12.24
CA ALA A 18 -6.57 16.32 11.48
C ALA A 18 -5.23 16.06 10.77
N LEU A 19 -4.55 17.12 10.30
CA LEU A 19 -3.19 17.03 9.75
C LEU A 19 -2.30 18.02 10.48
N LYS A 20 -1.17 17.52 10.97
CA LYS A 20 -0.28 18.22 11.92
C LYS A 20 1.10 18.49 11.31
N GLY A 21 1.15 19.14 10.13
CA GLY A 21 2.39 19.48 9.46
C GLY A 21 2.97 18.32 8.65
N ILE A 22 2.16 17.75 7.74
CA ILE A 22 2.56 16.65 6.87
C ILE A 22 3.63 17.12 5.86
N ASN A 23 4.73 16.37 5.80
CA ASN A 23 5.76 16.49 4.78
C ASN A 23 5.86 15.18 4.04
N LEU A 24 5.66 15.18 2.71
CA LEU A 24 5.71 14.01 1.85
C LEU A 24 6.23 14.39 0.47
N GLU A 25 6.97 13.48 -0.13
CA GLU A 25 7.41 13.58 -1.51
C GLU A 25 7.19 12.23 -2.21
N ILE A 26 6.40 12.24 -3.29
CA ILE A 26 6.04 11.05 -4.08
C ILE A 26 6.67 11.22 -5.44
N GLU A 27 7.47 10.25 -5.86
CA GLU A 27 8.19 10.27 -7.13
C GLU A 27 7.29 9.86 -8.30
N GLU A 28 7.65 10.27 -9.52
CA GLU A 28 6.94 9.85 -10.72
C GLU A 28 7.12 8.34 -10.95
N GLY A 29 6.00 7.65 -11.25
CA GLY A 29 5.99 6.22 -11.59
C GLY A 29 6.14 5.28 -10.41
N GLU A 30 6.13 5.79 -9.15
CA GLU A 30 6.12 4.90 -7.98
C GLU A 30 4.70 4.59 -7.51
N ILE A 31 4.56 3.46 -6.81
CA ILE A 31 3.43 3.19 -5.92
C ILE A 31 3.84 3.61 -4.51
N PHE A 32 3.23 4.64 -4.00
CA PHE A 32 3.47 5.17 -2.66
C PHE A 32 2.28 4.85 -1.76
N ALA A 33 2.50 4.13 -0.65
CA ALA A 33 1.43 3.79 0.27
C ALA A 33 1.38 4.75 1.47
N LEU A 34 0.17 5.15 1.84
CA LEU A 34 -0.15 5.76 3.13
C LEU A 34 -0.74 4.68 4.04
N LEU A 35 0.06 4.15 4.95
CA LEU A 35 -0.33 3.11 5.89
C LEU A 35 -0.68 3.73 7.25
N GLY A 36 -1.79 3.32 7.84
CA GLY A 36 -2.17 3.78 9.17
C GLY A 36 -3.61 3.43 9.52
N PRO A 37 -4.00 3.54 10.80
CA PRO A 37 -5.34 3.21 11.27
C PRO A 37 -6.39 4.20 10.74
N ASN A 38 -7.65 3.87 11.01
CA ASN A 38 -8.75 4.81 10.80
C ASN A 38 -8.52 6.05 11.66
N GLY A 39 -8.82 7.24 11.10
CA GLY A 39 -8.55 8.50 11.82
C GLY A 39 -7.09 9.00 11.77
N ALA A 40 -6.13 8.26 11.20
CA ALA A 40 -4.74 8.73 11.05
C ALA A 40 -4.58 9.97 10.16
N GLY A 41 -5.62 10.38 9.41
CA GLY A 41 -5.58 11.54 8.52
C GLY A 41 -5.44 11.20 7.03
N LYS A 42 -5.37 9.92 6.65
CA LYS A 42 -5.21 9.45 5.26
C LYS A 42 -6.27 10.04 4.33
N THR A 43 -7.55 9.81 4.65
CA THR A 43 -8.68 10.30 3.84
C THR A 43 -8.72 11.84 3.80
N THR A 44 -8.34 12.54 4.88
CA THR A 44 -8.25 14.01 4.87
C THR A 44 -7.20 14.48 3.87
N LEU A 45 -6.01 13.85 3.85
CA LEU A 45 -4.95 14.15 2.90
C LEU A 45 -5.40 13.88 1.46
N ILE A 46 -6.03 12.74 1.21
CA ILE A 46 -6.57 12.38 -0.10
C ILE A 46 -7.61 13.40 -0.58
N ARG A 47 -8.55 13.79 0.27
CA ARG A 47 -9.60 14.77 -0.09
C ARG A 47 -9.02 16.15 -0.42
N ILE A 48 -7.93 16.54 0.22
CA ILE A 48 -7.21 17.77 -0.15
C ILE A 48 -6.63 17.65 -1.56
N LEU A 49 -6.01 16.51 -1.89
CA LEU A 49 -5.38 16.29 -3.19
C LEU A 49 -6.38 16.11 -4.33
N ALA A 50 -7.44 15.33 -4.11
CA ALA A 50 -8.35 14.88 -5.15
C ALA A 50 -9.66 15.67 -5.22
N GLU A 51 -10.24 16.05 -4.09
CA GLU A 51 -11.56 16.70 -4.01
C GLU A 51 -11.47 18.23 -3.81
N GLY A 52 -10.26 18.77 -3.68
CA GLY A 52 -10.06 20.20 -3.47
C GLY A 52 -10.51 20.70 -2.10
N LEU A 53 -10.51 19.83 -1.09
CA LEU A 53 -10.73 20.22 0.30
C LEU A 53 -9.71 21.29 0.71
N LYS A 54 -10.17 22.43 1.23
CA LYS A 54 -9.28 23.51 1.67
C LYS A 54 -8.45 23.06 2.88
N PHE A 55 -7.19 23.44 2.90
CA PHE A 55 -6.27 23.24 4.01
C PHE A 55 -5.89 24.58 4.65
N ASP A 56 -5.38 24.54 5.89
CA ASP A 56 -5.18 25.73 6.71
C ASP A 56 -3.76 26.28 6.64
N GLY A 57 -2.80 25.45 6.26
CA GLY A 57 -1.39 25.86 6.09
C GLY A 57 -0.57 24.84 5.31
N GLY A 58 0.60 25.27 4.86
CA GLY A 58 1.50 24.45 4.07
C GLY A 58 1.37 24.67 2.57
N GLU A 59 2.07 23.84 1.81
CA GLU A 59 2.16 23.94 0.35
C GLU A 59 2.03 22.55 -0.28
N ILE A 60 1.38 22.50 -1.44
CA ILE A 60 1.26 21.28 -2.25
C ILE A 60 1.60 21.62 -3.69
N GLU A 61 2.53 20.85 -4.25
CA GLU A 61 2.89 20.87 -5.66
C GLU A 61 2.57 19.54 -6.33
N VAL A 62 2.08 19.61 -7.55
CA VAL A 62 1.81 18.46 -8.44
C VAL A 62 2.60 18.69 -9.71
N PHE A 63 3.58 17.82 -10.00
CA PHE A 63 4.57 17.98 -11.09
C PHE A 63 5.21 19.39 -11.08
N GLY A 64 5.68 19.82 -9.91
CA GLY A 64 6.34 21.14 -9.71
C GLY A 64 5.43 22.35 -9.84
N LYS A 65 4.10 22.17 -9.94
CA LYS A 65 3.13 23.26 -10.02
C LYS A 65 2.20 23.22 -8.81
N LYS A 66 1.87 24.39 -8.28
CA LYS A 66 0.94 24.51 -7.14
C LYS A 66 -0.38 23.79 -7.43
N LEU A 67 -0.91 23.09 -6.40
CA LEU A 67 -2.20 22.43 -6.49
C LEU A 67 -3.31 23.44 -6.87
N SER A 68 -4.07 23.11 -7.89
CA SER A 68 -5.11 23.97 -8.48
C SER A 68 -6.09 23.10 -9.26
N LYS A 69 -7.23 23.65 -9.70
CA LYS A 69 -8.17 22.95 -10.59
C LYS A 69 -7.51 22.38 -11.84
N LYS A 70 -6.47 23.05 -12.37
CA LYS A 70 -5.75 22.60 -13.57
C LYS A 70 -4.88 21.38 -13.29
N THR A 71 -4.16 21.37 -12.16
CA THR A 71 -3.29 20.24 -11.77
C THR A 71 -4.10 19.08 -11.19
N ALA A 72 -5.27 19.34 -10.58
CA ALA A 72 -6.19 18.31 -10.13
C ALA A 72 -6.71 17.41 -11.29
N ARG A 73 -6.79 17.92 -12.52
CA ARG A 73 -7.10 17.11 -13.72
C ARG A 73 -6.04 16.03 -14.05
N LEU A 74 -4.87 16.10 -13.43
CA LEU A 74 -3.84 15.07 -13.58
C LEU A 74 -4.03 13.91 -12.59
N ILE A 75 -5.00 14.03 -11.68
CA ILE A 75 -5.25 13.09 -10.59
C ILE A 75 -6.56 12.37 -10.82
N GLY A 76 -6.51 11.04 -10.98
CA GLY A 76 -7.68 10.16 -10.92
C GLY A 76 -7.89 9.70 -9.49
N TYR A 77 -9.12 9.72 -9.02
CA TYR A 77 -9.46 9.32 -7.66
C TYR A 77 -10.47 8.19 -7.64
N VAL A 78 -10.15 7.15 -6.88
CA VAL A 78 -11.03 6.01 -6.60
C VAL A 78 -11.31 6.02 -5.10
N PRO A 79 -12.47 6.52 -4.66
CA PRO A 79 -12.84 6.55 -3.25
C PRO A 79 -13.14 5.15 -2.70
N GLN A 80 -13.17 5.05 -1.39
CA GLN A 80 -13.54 3.83 -0.68
C GLN A 80 -14.96 3.38 -1.06
N GLU A 81 -15.92 4.32 -1.09
CA GLU A 81 -17.29 4.06 -1.53
C GLU A 81 -17.40 4.03 -3.05
N SER A 82 -18.40 3.29 -3.55
CA SER A 82 -18.66 3.25 -4.99
C SER A 82 -19.23 4.57 -5.48
N ILE A 83 -18.65 5.08 -6.57
CA ILE A 83 -19.14 6.28 -7.27
C ILE A 83 -20.13 5.93 -8.39
N SER A 84 -20.31 4.64 -8.71
CA SER A 84 -21.21 4.21 -9.77
C SER A 84 -22.69 4.35 -9.37
N TYR A 85 -23.52 4.76 -10.31
CA TYR A 85 -24.97 4.83 -10.15
C TYR A 85 -25.57 3.44 -10.29
N ASP A 86 -26.17 2.94 -9.23
CA ASP A 86 -26.67 1.56 -9.11
C ASP A 86 -27.72 1.18 -10.17
N LEU A 87 -28.53 2.12 -10.63
CA LEU A 87 -29.61 1.88 -11.60
C LEU A 87 -29.13 1.95 -13.05
N LEU A 88 -27.97 2.52 -13.30
CA LEU A 88 -27.36 2.59 -14.63
C LEU A 88 -26.57 1.30 -14.91
N THR A 89 -26.51 0.92 -16.19
CA THR A 89 -25.59 -0.12 -16.66
C THR A 89 -24.14 0.34 -16.56
N VAL A 90 -23.19 -0.58 -16.69
CA VAL A 90 -21.75 -0.26 -16.74
C VAL A 90 -21.46 0.75 -17.85
N GLU A 91 -21.98 0.52 -19.06
CA GLU A 91 -21.78 1.41 -20.20
C GLU A 91 -22.39 2.79 -19.97
N GLU A 92 -23.62 2.87 -19.40
CA GLU A 92 -24.28 4.14 -19.06
C GLU A 92 -23.52 4.90 -17.97
N ASN A 93 -22.97 4.22 -16.94
CA ASN A 93 -22.10 4.82 -15.94
C ASN A 93 -20.87 5.46 -16.60
N LEU A 94 -20.16 4.71 -17.44
CA LEU A 94 -18.98 5.22 -18.12
C LEU A 94 -19.33 6.38 -19.07
N ALA A 95 -20.46 6.31 -19.78
CA ALA A 95 -20.92 7.40 -20.65
C ALA A 95 -21.24 8.67 -19.86
N PHE A 96 -21.93 8.54 -18.73
CA PHE A 96 -22.24 9.67 -17.82
C PHE A 96 -20.96 10.36 -17.37
N TYR A 97 -19.97 9.60 -16.86
CA TYR A 97 -18.72 10.17 -16.40
C TYR A 97 -17.82 10.66 -17.53
N ALA A 98 -17.89 10.06 -18.73
CA ALA A 98 -17.17 10.56 -19.91
C ALA A 98 -17.68 11.95 -20.30
N ASP A 99 -19.01 12.13 -20.33
CA ASP A 99 -19.60 13.44 -20.60
C ASP A 99 -19.27 14.46 -19.47
N LEU A 100 -19.28 14.05 -18.21
CA LEU A 100 -18.94 14.91 -17.06
C LEU A 100 -17.47 15.38 -17.08
N TYR A 101 -16.55 14.53 -17.51
CA TYR A 101 -15.11 14.81 -17.54
C TYR A 101 -14.61 15.33 -18.89
N ASP A 102 -15.49 15.48 -19.87
CA ASP A 102 -15.15 15.84 -21.26
C ASP A 102 -14.11 14.84 -21.85
N ALA A 103 -14.34 13.54 -21.59
CA ALA A 103 -13.47 12.46 -22.02
C ALA A 103 -13.95 11.87 -23.39
N PRO A 104 -13.02 11.41 -24.24
CA PRO A 104 -13.37 10.80 -25.52
C PRO A 104 -14.25 9.55 -25.36
N LYS A 105 -15.35 9.44 -26.09
CA LYS A 105 -16.30 8.30 -25.98
C LYS A 105 -15.68 6.97 -26.39
N GLU A 106 -14.66 6.98 -27.23
CA GLU A 106 -13.90 5.80 -27.65
C GLU A 106 -13.23 5.11 -26.44
N ARG A 107 -12.93 5.88 -25.39
CA ARG A 107 -12.36 5.34 -24.13
C ARG A 107 -13.31 4.39 -23.42
N ILE A 108 -14.62 4.57 -23.55
CA ILE A 108 -15.62 3.72 -22.90
C ILE A 108 -15.44 2.27 -23.31
N LYS A 109 -15.38 2.03 -24.64
CA LYS A 109 -15.19 0.67 -25.18
C LYS A 109 -13.85 0.06 -24.73
N GLN A 110 -12.76 0.84 -24.83
CA GLN A 110 -11.43 0.40 -24.40
C GLN A 110 -11.39 0.01 -22.91
N LEU A 111 -12.05 0.78 -22.03
CA LEU A 111 -12.08 0.51 -20.59
C LEU A 111 -12.99 -0.70 -20.28
N ILE A 112 -14.11 -0.87 -20.96
CA ILE A 112 -14.97 -2.05 -20.81
C ILE A 112 -14.17 -3.32 -21.15
N GLU A 113 -13.46 -3.33 -22.27
CA GLU A 113 -12.62 -4.45 -22.70
C GLU A 113 -11.45 -4.69 -21.75
N ARG A 114 -10.73 -3.62 -21.38
CA ARG A 114 -9.57 -3.69 -20.47
C ARG A 114 -9.89 -4.28 -19.11
N PHE A 115 -11.04 -3.91 -18.55
CA PHE A 115 -11.46 -4.34 -17.21
C PHE A 115 -12.38 -5.54 -17.21
N ASP A 116 -12.64 -6.14 -18.38
CA ASP A 116 -13.56 -7.26 -18.58
C ASP A 116 -14.93 -6.99 -17.91
N LEU A 117 -15.50 -5.80 -18.20
CA LEU A 117 -16.72 -5.34 -17.57
C LEU A 117 -17.97 -5.82 -18.33
N PRO A 118 -19.02 -6.29 -17.65
CA PRO A 118 -20.28 -6.68 -18.26
C PRO A 118 -21.11 -5.44 -18.66
N ALA A 119 -20.85 -4.88 -19.85
CA ALA A 119 -21.33 -3.58 -20.32
C ALA A 119 -22.82 -3.30 -20.06
N LYS A 120 -23.68 -4.30 -20.26
CA LYS A 120 -25.14 -4.19 -20.18
C LYS A 120 -25.74 -4.51 -18.80
N LYS A 121 -24.93 -4.96 -17.83
CA LYS A 121 -25.38 -5.19 -16.45
C LYS A 121 -25.48 -3.86 -15.71
N LYS A 122 -26.51 -3.74 -14.86
CA LYS A 122 -26.64 -2.62 -13.92
C LYS A 122 -25.61 -2.70 -12.83
N ALA A 123 -25.11 -1.54 -12.36
CA ALA A 123 -24.08 -1.49 -11.34
C ALA A 123 -24.49 -2.20 -10.03
N LYS A 124 -25.78 -2.15 -9.64
CA LYS A 124 -26.28 -2.89 -8.47
C LYS A 124 -26.18 -4.43 -8.58
N GLU A 125 -26.09 -4.96 -9.79
CA GLU A 125 -26.00 -6.40 -10.07
C GLU A 125 -24.55 -6.92 -10.11
N LEU A 126 -23.58 -6.02 -9.96
CA LEU A 126 -22.16 -6.34 -9.98
C LEU A 126 -21.72 -6.87 -8.62
N SER A 127 -20.79 -7.84 -8.63
CA SER A 127 -20.04 -8.20 -7.43
C SER A 127 -19.14 -7.04 -6.96
N GLY A 128 -18.67 -7.07 -5.72
CA GLY A 128 -17.75 -6.05 -5.18
C GLY A 128 -16.51 -5.85 -6.05
N GLY A 129 -15.93 -6.93 -6.57
CA GLY A 129 -14.79 -6.87 -7.49
C GLY A 129 -15.10 -6.15 -8.80
N PHE A 130 -16.25 -6.43 -9.42
CA PHE A 130 -16.68 -5.72 -10.63
C PHE A 130 -17.03 -4.25 -10.35
N LYS A 131 -17.66 -3.93 -9.20
CA LYS A 131 -17.88 -2.54 -8.80
C LYS A 131 -16.56 -1.78 -8.65
N ARG A 132 -15.54 -2.40 -8.05
CA ARG A 132 -14.21 -1.79 -7.91
C ARG A 132 -13.53 -1.58 -9.26
N ARG A 133 -13.62 -2.55 -10.18
CA ARG A 133 -13.13 -2.39 -11.57
C ARG A 133 -13.86 -1.27 -12.31
N LEU A 134 -15.17 -1.12 -12.13
CA LEU A 134 -15.94 -0.02 -12.73
C LEU A 134 -15.47 1.34 -12.18
N ASN A 135 -15.25 1.46 -10.87
CA ASN A 135 -14.74 2.70 -10.27
C ASN A 135 -13.33 3.06 -10.79
N LEU A 136 -12.46 2.06 -10.97
CA LEU A 136 -11.16 2.25 -11.62
C LEU A 136 -11.31 2.71 -13.07
N ALA A 137 -12.20 2.08 -13.84
CA ALA A 137 -12.46 2.46 -15.23
C ALA A 137 -12.95 3.91 -15.32
N ILE A 138 -13.87 4.33 -14.43
CA ILE A 138 -14.35 5.71 -14.36
C ILE A 138 -13.19 6.69 -14.09
N SER A 139 -12.31 6.38 -13.15
CA SER A 139 -11.17 7.26 -12.80
C SER A 139 -10.13 7.38 -13.92
N LEU A 140 -10.13 6.46 -14.88
CA LEU A 140 -9.19 6.42 -16.01
C LEU A 140 -9.74 7.05 -17.30
N LEU A 141 -10.98 7.51 -17.31
CA LEU A 141 -11.62 8.08 -18.52
C LEU A 141 -10.82 9.23 -19.13
N TYR A 142 -10.27 10.12 -18.30
CA TYR A 142 -9.51 11.31 -18.74
C TYR A 142 -7.99 11.15 -18.64
N GLU A 143 -7.49 9.91 -18.57
CA GLU A 143 -6.07 9.55 -18.61
C GLU A 143 -5.18 10.27 -17.57
N PRO A 144 -5.52 10.19 -16.29
CA PRO A 144 -4.74 10.86 -15.26
C PRO A 144 -3.32 10.29 -15.22
N LYS A 145 -2.36 11.14 -14.80
CA LYS A 145 -0.98 10.74 -14.55
C LYS A 145 -0.78 10.15 -13.16
N ILE A 146 -1.62 10.56 -12.22
CA ILE A 146 -1.61 10.09 -10.83
C ILE A 146 -2.94 9.39 -10.56
N LEU A 147 -2.90 8.22 -9.92
CA LEU A 147 -4.07 7.55 -9.38
C LEU A 147 -4.02 7.58 -7.86
N ILE A 148 -5.07 8.08 -7.24
CA ILE A 148 -5.26 7.99 -5.79
C ILE A 148 -6.32 6.93 -5.51
N LEU A 149 -5.94 5.92 -4.73
CA LEU A 149 -6.77 4.79 -4.37
C LEU A 149 -7.00 4.81 -2.86
N ASP A 150 -8.25 5.05 -2.43
CA ASP A 150 -8.59 5.06 -1.01
C ASP A 150 -9.19 3.72 -0.62
N GLU A 151 -8.45 2.94 0.16
CA GLU A 151 -8.79 1.61 0.63
C GLU A 151 -9.36 0.67 -0.46
N PRO A 152 -8.61 0.45 -1.56
CA PRO A 152 -9.15 -0.19 -2.76
C PRO A 152 -9.52 -1.66 -2.56
N SER A 153 -8.91 -2.36 -1.61
CA SER A 153 -9.15 -3.80 -1.35
C SER A 153 -10.21 -4.07 -0.28
N THR A 154 -10.74 -3.03 0.37
CA THR A 154 -11.72 -3.20 1.45
C THR A 154 -12.98 -3.92 0.96
N GLY A 155 -13.38 -4.99 1.68
CA GLY A 155 -14.57 -5.78 1.37
C GLY A 155 -14.43 -6.75 0.19
N LEU A 156 -13.23 -6.89 -0.39
CA LEU A 156 -12.97 -7.87 -1.44
C LEU A 156 -12.52 -9.22 -0.86
N ASP A 157 -12.96 -10.30 -1.52
CA ASP A 157 -12.40 -11.63 -1.29
C ASP A 157 -10.95 -11.75 -1.79
N VAL A 158 -10.24 -12.79 -1.35
CA VAL A 158 -8.81 -12.98 -1.67
C VAL A 158 -8.54 -13.03 -3.19
N PRO A 159 -9.33 -13.76 -4.02
CA PRO A 159 -9.13 -13.77 -5.46
C PRO A 159 -9.33 -12.37 -6.10
N SER A 160 -10.39 -11.66 -5.74
CA SER A 160 -10.67 -10.31 -6.25
C SER A 160 -9.60 -9.30 -5.85
N ARG A 161 -9.07 -9.40 -4.62
CA ARG A 161 -7.97 -8.58 -4.13
C ARG A 161 -6.70 -8.79 -4.95
N ARG A 162 -6.31 -10.04 -5.20
CA ARG A 162 -5.14 -10.35 -6.04
C ARG A 162 -5.28 -9.80 -7.45
N GLN A 163 -6.45 -9.95 -8.07
CA GLN A 163 -6.71 -9.38 -9.39
C GLN A 163 -6.61 -7.85 -9.40
N LEU A 164 -7.10 -7.18 -8.35
CA LEU A 164 -6.96 -5.74 -8.19
C LEU A 164 -5.49 -5.33 -8.07
N TRP A 165 -4.69 -6.05 -7.29
CA TRP A 165 -3.25 -5.78 -7.13
C TRP A 165 -2.50 -5.89 -8.46
N GLU A 166 -2.80 -6.89 -9.28
CA GLU A 166 -2.20 -7.02 -10.61
C GLU A 166 -2.59 -5.86 -11.55
N LEU A 167 -3.83 -5.37 -11.46
CA LEU A 167 -4.24 -4.16 -12.19
C LEU A 167 -3.44 -2.93 -11.73
N ILE A 168 -3.27 -2.75 -10.41
CA ILE A 168 -2.50 -1.62 -9.85
C ILE A 168 -1.03 -1.68 -10.31
N LYS A 169 -0.39 -2.85 -10.27
CA LYS A 169 0.96 -3.05 -10.80
C LYS A 169 1.04 -2.75 -12.30
N GLY A 170 0.01 -3.13 -13.06
CA GLY A 170 -0.09 -2.82 -14.48
C GLY A 170 -0.10 -1.30 -14.75
N PHE A 171 -0.83 -0.52 -13.94
CA PHE A 171 -0.82 0.95 -14.08
C PHE A 171 0.55 1.57 -13.80
N LYS A 172 1.28 1.05 -12.80
CA LYS A 172 2.66 1.46 -12.57
C LYS A 172 3.55 1.14 -13.76
N ALA A 173 3.44 -0.05 -14.35
CA ALA A 173 4.20 -0.44 -15.52
C ALA A 173 3.92 0.45 -16.75
N GLU A 174 2.73 1.07 -16.82
CA GLU A 174 2.36 2.09 -17.81
C GLU A 174 2.90 3.49 -17.48
N GLY A 175 3.68 3.64 -16.40
CA GLY A 175 4.27 4.90 -15.98
C GLY A 175 3.36 5.80 -15.13
N LYS A 176 2.24 5.29 -14.62
CA LYS A 176 1.38 6.06 -13.70
C LYS A 176 1.98 6.09 -12.31
N THR A 177 1.86 7.23 -11.64
CA THR A 177 2.14 7.37 -10.20
C THR A 177 0.90 6.97 -9.42
N ILE A 178 1.06 6.21 -8.33
CA ILE A 178 -0.06 5.72 -7.55
C ILE A 178 0.12 6.09 -6.09
N LEU A 179 -0.88 6.76 -5.51
CA LEU A 179 -1.00 7.00 -4.08
C LEU A 179 -2.07 6.06 -3.53
N LEU A 180 -1.64 5.09 -2.74
CA LEU A 180 -2.50 4.06 -2.15
C LEU A 180 -2.68 4.36 -0.66
N ALA A 181 -3.89 4.65 -0.20
CA ALA A 181 -4.19 4.66 1.23
C ALA A 181 -4.79 3.33 1.65
N THR A 182 -4.23 2.76 2.69
CA THR A 182 -4.68 1.47 3.22
C THR A 182 -4.40 1.36 4.72
N HIS A 183 -5.14 0.51 5.39
CA HIS A 183 -4.83 0.02 6.72
C HIS A 183 -4.32 -1.45 6.68
N TYR A 184 -4.32 -2.09 5.50
CA TYR A 184 -3.81 -3.45 5.31
C TYR A 184 -2.30 -3.42 5.03
N MET A 185 -1.51 -3.95 5.95
CA MET A 185 -0.05 -4.02 5.81
C MET A 185 0.39 -4.90 4.65
N GLU A 186 -0.31 -6.04 4.48
CA GLU A 186 -0.08 -6.96 3.36
C GLU A 186 -0.22 -6.25 1.99
N GLU A 187 -1.21 -5.35 1.85
CA GLU A 187 -1.42 -4.57 0.63
C GLU A 187 -0.27 -3.59 0.40
N ALA A 188 0.15 -2.87 1.45
CA ALA A 188 1.27 -1.95 1.36
C ALA A 188 2.58 -2.68 1.01
N GLU A 189 2.87 -3.82 1.64
CA GLU A 189 4.07 -4.63 1.34
C GLU A 189 4.06 -5.22 -0.08
N ALA A 190 2.88 -5.68 -0.55
CA ALA A 190 2.77 -6.33 -1.86
C ALA A 190 2.86 -5.37 -3.04
N LEU A 191 2.50 -4.09 -2.84
CA LEU A 191 2.32 -3.12 -3.92
C LEU A 191 3.31 -1.96 -3.88
N ALA A 192 3.62 -1.42 -2.70
CA ALA A 192 4.30 -0.14 -2.60
C ALA A 192 5.81 -0.24 -2.78
N ASP A 193 6.38 0.74 -3.49
CA ASP A 193 7.82 0.97 -3.52
C ASP A 193 8.28 1.64 -2.23
N ARG A 194 7.48 2.60 -1.75
CA ARG A 194 7.70 3.30 -0.48
C ARG A 194 6.40 3.46 0.28
N ILE A 195 6.52 3.44 1.59
CA ILE A 195 5.40 3.47 2.53
C ILE A 195 5.63 4.62 3.50
N ALA A 196 4.61 5.47 3.68
CA ALA A 196 4.55 6.40 4.79
C ALA A 196 3.62 5.84 5.87
N ILE A 197 4.15 5.66 7.06
CA ILE A 197 3.36 5.31 8.24
C ILE A 197 2.76 6.59 8.81
N MET A 198 1.42 6.64 8.83
CA MET A 198 0.67 7.77 9.39
C MET A 198 0.00 7.39 10.71
N ASN A 199 0.13 8.26 11.70
CA ASN A 199 -0.58 8.14 12.97
C ASN A 199 -0.97 9.53 13.49
N GLU A 200 -2.19 9.68 13.99
CA GLU A 200 -2.71 10.90 14.63
C GLU A 200 -2.41 12.20 13.86
N GLY A 201 -2.56 12.18 12.53
CA GLY A 201 -2.35 13.33 11.65
C GLY A 201 -0.89 13.68 11.38
N ARG A 202 0.04 12.77 11.65
CA ARG A 202 1.48 12.91 11.39
C ARG A 202 2.00 11.77 10.54
N VAL A 203 3.04 12.04 9.77
CA VAL A 203 3.89 11.00 9.17
C VAL A 203 4.95 10.64 10.20
N VAL A 204 4.97 9.37 10.62
CA VAL A 204 5.88 8.85 11.66
C VAL A 204 7.17 8.33 11.05
N ALA A 205 7.07 7.63 9.91
CA ALA A 205 8.22 7.11 9.17
C ALA A 205 7.88 7.01 7.68
N VAL A 206 8.92 7.06 6.82
CA VAL A 206 8.82 6.83 5.37
C VAL A 206 10.01 6.02 4.93
N GLY A 207 9.78 4.99 4.12
CA GLY A 207 10.82 4.15 3.54
C GLY A 207 10.24 3.01 2.73
N THR A 208 11.09 2.15 2.18
CA THR A 208 10.69 0.84 1.66
C THR A 208 10.25 -0.05 2.82
N ALA A 209 9.54 -1.15 2.54
CA ALA A 209 9.16 -2.10 3.60
C ALA A 209 10.39 -2.60 4.38
N ASP A 210 11.47 -2.92 3.67
CA ASP A 210 12.73 -3.41 4.29
C ASP A 210 13.40 -2.33 5.16
N GLU A 211 13.45 -1.07 4.69
CA GLU A 211 13.97 0.06 5.48
C GLU A 211 13.16 0.30 6.75
N LEU A 212 11.83 0.25 6.64
CA LEU A 212 10.95 0.44 7.80
C LEU A 212 11.11 -0.70 8.82
N LYS A 213 11.21 -1.95 8.38
CA LYS A 213 11.49 -3.10 9.25
C LYS A 213 12.86 -2.98 9.92
N ALA A 214 13.85 -2.47 9.22
CA ALA A 214 15.19 -2.23 9.78
C ALA A 214 15.22 -1.16 10.88
N LEU A 215 14.31 -0.14 10.84
CA LEU A 215 14.22 0.91 11.86
C LEU A 215 13.98 0.38 13.28
N ILE A 216 13.24 -0.72 13.39
CA ILE A 216 12.90 -1.27 14.70
C ILE A 216 14.03 -2.14 15.29
N GLY A 217 15.06 -2.44 14.51
CA GLY A 217 16.22 -3.21 14.97
C GLY A 217 15.88 -4.62 15.45
N GLU A 218 14.69 -5.11 15.13
CA GLU A 218 14.31 -6.48 15.43
C GLU A 218 15.02 -7.42 14.48
N GLU A 219 15.57 -8.49 15.09
CA GLU A 219 16.30 -9.49 14.36
C GLU A 219 15.30 -10.50 13.79
N SER A 220 15.52 -10.93 12.56
CA SER A 220 14.83 -12.10 12.02
C SER A 220 15.18 -13.32 12.86
N VAL A 221 14.23 -14.23 13.03
CA VAL A 221 14.44 -15.49 13.73
C VAL A 221 14.39 -16.64 12.72
N ILE A 222 15.50 -17.34 12.58
CA ILE A 222 15.54 -18.58 11.80
C ILE A 222 15.32 -19.73 12.78
N GLN A 223 14.21 -20.43 12.62
CA GLN A 223 13.84 -21.58 13.41
C GLN A 223 14.14 -22.85 12.59
N VAL A 224 14.95 -23.77 13.16
CA VAL A 224 15.31 -25.04 12.53
C VAL A 224 14.86 -26.18 13.41
N GLU A 225 14.11 -27.09 12.86
CA GLU A 225 13.63 -28.32 13.52
C GLU A 225 14.26 -29.56 12.92
N GLY A 226 14.68 -30.50 13.74
CA GLY A 226 15.25 -31.77 13.28
C GLY A 226 16.13 -32.46 14.31
N ILE A 227 16.91 -33.43 13.83
CA ILE A 227 17.99 -34.04 14.59
C ILE A 227 19.25 -33.24 14.25
N LEU A 228 19.58 -32.27 15.12
CA LEU A 228 20.59 -31.28 14.85
C LEU A 228 21.95 -31.70 15.46
N LYS A 229 22.99 -31.63 14.66
CA LYS A 229 24.40 -31.92 15.05
C LYS A 229 25.25 -30.68 14.75
N GLY A 230 26.37 -30.52 15.45
CA GLY A 230 27.32 -29.43 15.22
C GLY A 230 26.78 -28.05 15.61
N VAL A 231 25.89 -28.00 16.60
CA VAL A 231 25.26 -26.77 17.07
C VAL A 231 26.26 -25.74 17.58
N GLU A 232 27.41 -26.21 18.13
CA GLU A 232 28.52 -25.36 18.56
C GLU A 232 29.08 -24.51 17.44
N GLY A 233 29.30 -25.06 16.24
CA GLY A 233 29.75 -24.30 15.07
C GLY A 233 28.74 -23.22 14.63
N ILE A 234 27.46 -23.52 14.76
CA ILE A 234 26.42 -22.53 14.50
C ILE A 234 26.41 -21.44 15.58
N ARG A 235 26.63 -21.80 16.85
CA ARG A 235 26.71 -20.85 17.97
C ARG A 235 27.91 -19.91 17.87
N GLU A 236 29.04 -20.39 17.37
CA GLU A 236 30.22 -19.56 17.10
C GLU A 236 29.94 -18.51 16.01
N ALA A 237 29.28 -18.93 14.92
CA ALA A 237 28.93 -18.04 13.82
C ALA A 237 27.73 -17.10 14.14
N PHE A 238 26.80 -17.59 14.98
CA PHE A 238 25.57 -16.89 15.36
C PHE A 238 25.38 -16.96 16.88
N PRO A 239 25.98 -16.03 17.65
CA PRO A 239 26.00 -16.10 19.13
C PRO A 239 24.62 -16.04 19.79
N ARG A 240 23.62 -15.42 19.12
CA ARG A 240 22.24 -15.34 19.62
C ARG A 240 21.41 -16.53 19.18
N LEU A 241 21.73 -17.69 19.73
CA LEU A 241 21.08 -18.96 19.44
C LEU A 241 20.47 -19.55 20.72
N ILE A 242 19.21 -19.96 20.62
CA ILE A 242 18.47 -20.67 21.67
C ILE A 242 18.12 -22.05 21.17
N GLU A 243 18.50 -23.09 21.92
CA GLU A 243 18.13 -24.46 21.66
C GLU A 243 17.09 -24.92 22.68
N LYS A 244 15.95 -25.44 22.19
CA LYS A 244 14.89 -25.98 23.04
C LYS A 244 14.16 -27.12 22.33
N SER A 245 14.12 -28.30 22.98
CA SER A 245 13.31 -29.45 22.52
C SER A 245 13.55 -29.85 21.06
N GLY A 246 14.81 -29.88 20.60
CA GLY A 246 15.15 -30.25 19.20
C GLY A 246 14.91 -29.15 18.16
N THR A 247 14.64 -27.95 18.61
CA THR A 247 14.46 -26.77 17.75
C THR A 247 15.56 -25.75 18.08
N LEU A 248 16.24 -25.23 17.05
CA LEU A 248 17.13 -24.07 17.15
C LEU A 248 16.38 -22.82 16.75
N ARG A 249 16.47 -21.76 17.55
CA ARG A 249 16.03 -20.40 17.22
C ARG A 249 17.27 -19.51 17.14
N ILE A 250 17.57 -19.02 15.95
CA ILE A 250 18.77 -18.26 15.65
C ILE A 250 18.35 -16.85 15.29
N HIS A 251 18.73 -15.88 16.13
CA HIS A 251 18.46 -14.46 15.89
C HIS A 251 19.53 -13.89 14.96
N VAL A 252 19.11 -13.32 13.83
CA VAL A 252 19.99 -12.78 12.79
C VAL A 252 19.48 -11.45 12.28
N ARG A 253 20.39 -10.54 11.92
CA ARG A 253 20.03 -9.23 11.34
C ARG A 253 19.54 -9.32 9.90
N ASN A 254 20.03 -10.28 9.14
CA ASN A 254 19.69 -10.49 7.73
C ASN A 254 19.48 -11.98 7.49
N SER A 255 18.24 -12.41 7.44
CA SER A 255 17.87 -13.82 7.22
C SER A 255 18.33 -14.33 5.86
N LYS A 256 18.32 -13.50 4.81
CA LYS A 256 18.71 -13.88 3.43
C LYS A 256 20.19 -14.23 3.33
N GLU A 257 21.05 -13.55 4.10
CA GLU A 257 22.49 -13.85 4.16
C GLU A 257 22.82 -14.96 5.15
N ALA A 258 22.09 -15.03 6.27
CA ALA A 258 22.37 -15.98 7.33
C ALA A 258 21.88 -17.39 6.99
N LEU A 259 20.70 -17.51 6.36
CA LEU A 259 20.07 -18.80 6.07
C LEU A 259 20.97 -19.76 5.26
N PRO A 260 21.60 -19.36 4.14
CA PRO A 260 22.50 -20.25 3.41
C PRO A 260 23.65 -20.77 4.27
N LYS A 261 24.27 -19.90 5.09
CA LYS A 261 25.38 -20.28 5.98
C LYS A 261 24.95 -21.26 7.07
N ILE A 262 23.77 -21.04 7.64
CA ILE A 262 23.18 -21.94 8.66
C ILE A 262 22.93 -23.32 8.05
N VAL A 263 22.33 -23.36 6.84
CA VAL A 263 22.07 -24.62 6.13
C VAL A 263 23.36 -25.35 5.82
N GLU A 264 24.40 -24.66 5.33
CA GLU A 264 25.72 -25.25 5.05
C GLU A 264 26.36 -25.87 6.28
N LEU A 265 26.35 -25.18 7.43
CA LEU A 265 26.86 -25.67 8.71
C LEU A 265 26.08 -26.90 9.18
N LEU A 266 24.77 -26.92 9.08
CA LEU A 266 23.90 -28.04 9.46
C LEU A 266 24.19 -29.30 8.61
N ILE A 267 24.26 -29.11 7.28
CA ILE A 267 24.56 -30.22 6.33
C ILE A 267 25.95 -30.78 6.59
N SER A 268 26.95 -29.89 6.73
CA SER A 268 28.36 -30.31 6.98
C SER A 268 28.52 -31.08 8.30
N ALA A 269 27.70 -30.77 9.29
CA ALA A 269 27.63 -31.47 10.57
C ALA A 269 26.85 -32.80 10.52
N GLY A 270 26.21 -33.13 9.39
CA GLY A 270 25.37 -34.32 9.26
C GLY A 270 24.07 -34.23 10.01
N SER A 271 23.46 -33.06 10.10
CA SER A 271 22.15 -32.85 10.69
C SER A 271 21.03 -33.33 9.75
N GLU A 272 19.95 -33.84 10.34
CA GLU A 272 18.70 -34.18 9.64
C GLU A 272 17.70 -33.08 9.87
N VAL A 273 17.64 -32.10 8.96
CA VAL A 273 16.71 -30.97 9.03
C VAL A 273 15.33 -31.39 8.55
N LYS A 274 14.31 -31.21 9.38
CA LYS A 274 12.91 -31.52 9.07
C LYS A 274 12.16 -30.28 8.55
N ALA A 275 12.39 -29.13 9.16
CA ALA A 275 11.77 -27.88 8.76
C ALA A 275 12.68 -26.69 9.07
N ILE A 276 12.59 -25.66 8.22
CA ILE A 276 13.17 -24.35 8.49
C ILE A 276 12.06 -23.32 8.32
N LYS A 277 11.87 -22.48 9.33
CA LYS A 277 10.95 -21.34 9.30
C LYS A 277 11.74 -20.06 9.53
N VAL A 278 11.51 -19.05 8.71
CA VAL A 278 12.07 -17.72 8.89
C VAL A 278 10.95 -16.80 9.35
N GLU A 279 11.11 -16.22 10.54
CA GLU A 279 10.22 -15.22 11.10
C GLU A 279 10.93 -13.87 10.91
N GLU A 280 10.43 -13.06 9.99
CA GLU A 280 10.93 -11.71 9.74
C GLU A 280 10.05 -10.69 10.46
N PRO A 281 10.60 -9.54 10.91
CA PRO A 281 9.80 -8.43 11.41
C PRO A 281 8.74 -8.03 10.38
N THR A 282 7.56 -7.72 10.85
CA THR A 282 6.43 -7.27 10.03
C THR A 282 6.26 -5.76 10.09
N LEU A 283 5.51 -5.17 9.16
CA LEU A 283 5.12 -3.76 9.28
C LEU A 283 4.22 -3.51 10.49
N GLU A 284 3.56 -4.56 11.02
CA GLU A 284 2.78 -4.49 12.27
C GLU A 284 3.68 -4.24 13.46
N ASP A 285 4.80 -4.97 13.55
CA ASP A 285 5.81 -4.75 14.59
C ASP A 285 6.39 -3.33 14.50
N VAL A 286 6.64 -2.85 13.28
CA VAL A 286 7.09 -1.46 13.04
C VAL A 286 6.06 -0.47 13.54
N PHE A 287 4.80 -0.64 13.16
CA PHE A 287 3.72 0.26 13.55
C PHE A 287 3.56 0.29 15.08
N LEU A 288 3.48 -0.88 15.71
CA LEU A 288 3.36 -1.02 17.17
C LEU A 288 4.52 -0.33 17.91
N LYS A 289 5.75 -0.55 17.44
CA LYS A 289 6.94 0.03 18.08
C LYS A 289 7.03 1.56 17.93
N LEU A 290 6.62 2.09 16.76
CA LEU A 290 6.65 3.53 16.50
C LEU A 290 5.49 4.31 17.14
N THR A 291 4.34 3.66 17.37
CA THR A 291 3.12 4.32 17.85
C THR A 291 2.70 3.91 19.25
N GLY A 292 3.24 2.79 19.76
CA GLY A 292 2.86 2.23 21.06
C GLY A 292 1.49 1.53 21.09
N ARG A 293 0.85 1.33 19.94
CA ARG A 293 -0.48 0.69 19.81
C ARG A 293 -0.52 -0.20 18.56
N ALA A 294 -1.28 -1.29 18.62
CA ALA A 294 -1.57 -2.10 17.44
C ALA A 294 -2.50 -1.36 16.47
N LEU A 295 -2.41 -1.68 15.18
CA LEU A 295 -3.16 -0.99 14.12
C LEU A 295 -4.68 -1.23 14.25
N ASP A 296 -5.06 -2.38 14.76
CA ASP A 296 -6.46 -2.82 14.94
C ASP A 296 -7.08 -2.34 16.28
N GLU A 297 -6.31 -1.71 17.17
CA GLU A 297 -6.78 -1.22 18.47
C GLU A 297 -7.19 0.26 18.46
N VAL A 298 -7.34 0.88 17.28
CA VAL A 298 -7.64 2.32 17.12
C VAL A 298 -9.00 2.54 16.50
#